data_5de59a5cdac5ad1de589266f3b4b081f
#
_entry.id   5de59a5cdac5ad1de589266f3b4b081f
#
_cell.length_a   1.000
_cell.length_b   1.000
_cell.length_c   1.000
_cell.angle_alpha   90.00
_cell.angle_beta   90.00
_cell.angle_gamma   90.00
#
_symmetry.space_group_name_H-M   'P 1'
#
loop_
_entity.id
_entity.type
_entity.pdbx_description
1 polymer ?
#
loop_
_entity_poly.entity_id
_entity_poly.type
_entity_poly.pdbx_seq_one_letter_code
_entity_poly.pdbx_strand_id
1 'polypeptide(L)'
;MTTNASVGIVTPQKIPFDTPLALENGKTLPRFDLMIETYGTLNADKSNAVLICHALSGNHHVAGKHSAEDKYAGWWDNMVGPGKPIDTERFFVVGLNNLGGCDGSTGPLSENPETGHEYGADFPVVTVKDWVKSQSMLADYLGIQKWAAIVGGSLGGMQALQWTISLPERVAHALVIASAPKLSAQNIAFNDVARQAILTDPDFHEGNYRSHHTVPSRGLRIARMMGHITYLAEDGLGKKFGRDLKSDGYQYGYGVEFEVESYLRYQGDKFVGRFDANTYLLMTKALDYFDPAADYGHNLTRAVENVQAKFFVASFSTDWRFSPQRSHELVKALIAAQKSVQYIEVKSNHGHDAFLMEDEAYIRAVAAYMNNVYKGCQK
;
A
#
# COMPACT_ATOMS: atom_id res chain seq x y z
N MET A 1 -24.83 2.71 -18.09
CA MET A 1 -23.56 3.29 -18.57
C MET A 1 -23.21 4.39 -17.60
N THR A 2 -22.43 4.09 -16.58
CA THR A 2 -21.93 5.10 -15.65
C THR A 2 -20.80 5.83 -16.36
N THR A 3 -20.98 7.11 -16.59
CA THR A 3 -19.90 8.00 -17.01
C THR A 3 -18.77 7.83 -15.99
N ASN A 4 -17.58 7.43 -16.44
CA ASN A 4 -16.36 7.35 -15.62
C ASN A 4 -15.98 8.79 -15.22
N ALA A 5 -16.73 9.36 -14.27
CA ALA A 5 -16.47 10.71 -13.81
C ALA A 5 -15.16 10.72 -13.02
N SER A 6 -14.24 11.59 -13.44
CA SER A 6 -12.94 11.80 -12.77
C SER A 6 -13.13 12.82 -11.64
N VAL A 7 -12.29 12.72 -10.61
CA VAL A 7 -12.13 13.79 -9.60
C VAL A 7 -11.46 15.04 -10.18
N GLY A 8 -10.99 14.98 -11.45
CA GLY A 8 -10.35 16.09 -12.13
C GLY A 8 -8.87 16.26 -11.77
N ILE A 9 -8.43 17.52 -11.77
CA ILE A 9 -7.08 17.90 -11.37
C ILE A 9 -7.02 18.02 -9.85
N VAL A 10 -6.03 17.37 -9.24
CA VAL A 10 -5.80 17.36 -7.80
C VAL A 10 -4.44 17.93 -7.47
N THR A 11 -4.31 18.53 -6.30
CA THR A 11 -3.06 19.15 -5.85
C THR A 11 -2.60 18.49 -4.55
N PRO A 12 -1.39 17.92 -4.51
CA PRO A 12 -0.84 17.37 -3.30
C PRO A 12 -0.57 18.46 -2.25
N GLN A 13 -0.73 18.11 -0.99
CA GLN A 13 -0.52 18.99 0.15
C GLN A 13 0.49 18.36 1.10
N LYS A 14 1.50 19.14 1.46
CA LYS A 14 2.49 18.73 2.46
C LYS A 14 2.08 19.29 3.83
N ILE A 15 1.81 18.39 4.79
CA ILE A 15 1.37 18.74 6.14
C ILE A 15 2.56 18.53 7.10
N PRO A 16 3.10 19.62 7.69
CA PRO A 16 4.20 19.54 8.63
C PRO A 16 3.72 19.19 10.04
N PHE A 17 4.55 18.42 10.75
CA PHE A 17 4.39 18.08 12.16
C PHE A 17 5.69 18.40 12.91
N ASP A 18 5.62 19.40 13.79
CA ASP A 18 6.73 19.79 14.67
C ASP A 18 6.74 19.02 16.00
N THR A 19 5.70 18.20 16.22
CA THR A 19 5.65 17.30 17.39
C THR A 19 6.49 16.06 17.10
N PRO A 20 7.46 15.73 17.99
CA PRO A 20 8.28 14.54 17.80
C PRO A 20 7.47 13.24 17.78
N LEU A 21 7.86 12.32 16.89
CA LEU A 21 7.28 10.99 16.75
C LEU A 21 8.24 9.93 17.31
N ALA A 22 7.86 9.33 18.44
CA ALA A 22 8.58 8.17 18.99
C ALA A 22 8.23 6.92 18.17
N LEU A 23 9.25 6.25 17.64
CA LEU A 23 9.15 5.07 16.80
C LEU A 23 9.27 3.77 17.60
N GLU A 24 8.74 2.68 17.06
CA GLU A 24 8.82 1.33 17.67
C GLU A 24 10.27 0.84 17.85
N ASN A 25 11.21 1.31 17.05
CA ASN A 25 12.63 0.98 17.14
C ASN A 25 13.37 1.75 18.24
N GLY A 26 12.69 2.57 19.04
CA GLY A 26 13.25 3.40 20.11
C GLY A 26 13.87 4.72 19.65
N LYS A 27 13.95 4.99 18.34
CA LYS A 27 14.37 6.30 17.81
C LYS A 27 13.21 7.28 17.82
N THR A 28 13.53 8.56 17.62
CA THR A 28 12.53 9.63 17.52
C THR A 28 12.79 10.44 16.27
N LEU A 29 11.75 10.72 15.50
CA LEU A 29 11.77 11.75 14.47
C LEU A 29 11.39 13.08 15.13
N PRO A 30 12.28 14.09 15.17
CA PRO A 30 12.01 15.34 15.87
C PRO A 30 10.89 16.15 15.22
N ARG A 31 10.78 16.06 13.91
CA ARG A 31 9.71 16.61 13.06
C ARG A 31 9.56 15.77 11.81
N PHE A 32 8.41 15.83 11.16
CA PHE A 32 8.17 15.15 9.89
C PHE A 32 7.05 15.81 9.11
N ASP A 33 7.02 15.56 7.81
CA ASP A 33 5.95 15.96 6.91
C ASP A 33 5.20 14.72 6.40
N LEU A 34 3.90 14.86 6.19
CA LEU A 34 3.11 13.89 5.42
C LEU A 34 2.59 14.55 4.14
N MET A 35 2.82 13.90 3.01
CA MET A 35 2.23 14.29 1.73
C MET A 35 0.87 13.63 1.58
N ILE A 36 -0.16 14.41 1.32
CA ILE A 36 -1.54 13.95 1.17
C ILE A 36 -2.20 14.51 -0.07
N GLU A 37 -3.25 13.84 -0.50
CA GLU A 37 -4.29 14.38 -1.37
C GLU A 37 -5.67 14.13 -0.77
N THR A 38 -6.61 15.01 -1.09
CA THR A 38 -7.98 14.89 -0.60
C THR A 38 -8.97 14.98 -1.77
N TYR A 39 -10.05 14.21 -1.67
CA TYR A 39 -11.07 14.11 -2.69
C TYR A 39 -12.46 14.20 -2.06
N GLY A 40 -13.38 14.94 -2.69
CA GLY A 40 -14.71 15.17 -2.14
C GLY A 40 -14.74 16.22 -1.03
N THR A 41 -15.83 16.27 -0.28
CA THR A 41 -16.07 17.30 0.74
C THR A 41 -16.31 16.68 2.12
N LEU A 42 -15.56 17.16 3.12
CA LEU A 42 -15.76 16.78 4.51
C LEU A 42 -17.06 17.43 5.03
N ASN A 43 -17.98 16.62 5.55
CA ASN A 43 -19.23 17.13 6.11
C ASN A 43 -19.02 17.84 7.48
N ALA A 44 -20.03 18.54 7.95
CA ALA A 44 -19.91 19.41 9.14
C ALA A 44 -19.52 18.66 10.40
N ASP A 45 -20.04 17.44 10.59
CA ASP A 45 -19.76 16.58 11.75
C ASP A 45 -18.54 15.64 11.51
N LYS A 46 -17.90 15.76 10.35
CA LYS A 46 -16.71 14.99 9.94
C LYS A 46 -16.90 13.47 9.97
N SER A 47 -18.14 13.00 9.84
CA SER A 47 -18.49 11.58 9.92
C SER A 47 -18.25 10.81 8.61
N ASN A 48 -17.99 11.49 7.47
CA ASN A 48 -17.85 10.88 6.15
C ASN A 48 -16.39 10.71 5.67
N ALA A 49 -15.41 10.80 6.56
CA ALA A 49 -14.01 10.74 6.21
C ALA A 49 -13.55 9.29 5.97
N VAL A 50 -12.85 9.05 4.86
CA VAL A 50 -12.27 7.75 4.47
C VAL A 50 -10.77 7.91 4.26
N LEU A 51 -9.97 7.03 4.89
CA LEU A 51 -8.53 6.96 4.69
C LEU A 51 -8.18 5.86 3.70
N ILE A 52 -7.38 6.16 2.69
CA ILE A 52 -6.80 5.18 1.75
C ILE A 52 -5.34 4.93 2.11
N CYS A 53 -5.04 3.68 2.48
CA CYS A 53 -3.69 3.23 2.77
C CYS A 53 -3.08 2.53 1.55
N HIS A 54 -1.97 3.05 1.03
CA HIS A 54 -1.34 2.51 -0.17
C HIS A 54 -0.52 1.23 0.09
N ALA A 55 -0.32 0.45 -0.97
CA ALA A 55 0.56 -0.71 -1.01
C ALA A 55 2.05 -0.30 -1.10
N LEU A 56 2.97 -1.27 -1.19
CA LEU A 56 4.43 -1.07 -1.13
C LEU A 56 4.95 0.07 -2.02
N SER A 57 4.53 0.13 -3.26
CA SER A 57 4.98 1.11 -4.25
C SER A 57 3.92 2.15 -4.63
N GLY A 58 2.86 2.27 -3.83
CA GLY A 58 1.86 3.33 -3.96
C GLY A 58 2.28 4.61 -3.24
N ASN A 59 1.44 5.63 -3.34
CA ASN A 59 1.66 6.94 -2.74
C ASN A 59 0.32 7.64 -2.44
N HIS A 60 0.37 8.94 -2.17
CA HIS A 60 -0.80 9.78 -1.90
C HIS A 60 -1.71 9.98 -3.12
N HIS A 61 -1.20 9.83 -4.36
CA HIS A 61 -1.95 10.07 -5.59
C HIS A 61 -2.88 8.91 -5.93
N VAL A 62 -4.05 8.88 -5.28
CA VAL A 62 -5.00 7.77 -5.38
C VAL A 62 -5.87 7.89 -6.63
N ALA A 63 -6.35 9.09 -6.98
CA ALA A 63 -7.28 9.32 -8.08
C ALA A 63 -7.04 10.67 -8.75
N GLY A 64 -7.58 10.87 -9.96
CA GLY A 64 -7.42 12.10 -10.72
C GLY A 64 -6.03 12.24 -11.34
N LYS A 65 -5.67 13.46 -11.69
CA LYS A 65 -4.39 13.84 -12.33
C LYS A 65 -3.82 15.09 -11.68
N HIS A 66 -2.49 15.29 -11.74
CA HIS A 66 -1.87 16.53 -11.29
C HIS A 66 -1.91 17.63 -12.37
N SER A 67 -1.93 17.22 -13.64
CA SER A 67 -2.06 18.11 -14.79
C SER A 67 -2.91 17.52 -15.90
N ALA A 68 -3.37 18.33 -16.83
CA ALA A 68 -4.13 17.87 -18.00
C ALA A 68 -3.28 16.99 -18.94
N GLU A 69 -1.96 17.20 -18.93
CA GLU A 69 -0.97 16.49 -19.75
C GLU A 69 -0.62 15.12 -19.21
N ASP A 70 -0.98 14.80 -17.95
CA ASP A 70 -0.66 13.52 -17.34
C ASP A 70 -1.33 12.38 -18.12
N LYS A 71 -0.52 11.41 -18.52
CA LYS A 71 -0.98 10.26 -19.27
C LYS A 71 -1.86 9.33 -18.42
N TYR A 72 -1.55 9.21 -17.12
CA TYR A 72 -2.21 8.29 -16.20
C TYR A 72 -2.81 9.05 -15.03
N ALA A 73 -3.94 8.57 -14.56
CA ALA A 73 -4.54 9.00 -13.31
C ALA A 73 -3.88 8.30 -12.10
N GLY A 74 -4.33 8.65 -10.90
CA GLY A 74 -3.91 8.02 -9.65
C GLY A 74 -4.07 6.49 -9.67
N TRP A 75 -3.31 5.83 -8.79
CA TRP A 75 -3.14 4.36 -8.84
C TRP A 75 -4.43 3.54 -8.56
N TRP A 76 -5.45 4.16 -7.98
CA TRP A 76 -6.76 3.55 -7.70
C TRP A 76 -7.94 4.37 -8.25
N ASP A 77 -7.72 5.09 -9.33
CA ASP A 77 -8.74 5.94 -9.95
C ASP A 77 -10.01 5.15 -10.33
N ASN A 78 -9.91 3.86 -10.64
CA ASN A 78 -11.06 2.99 -10.87
C ASN A 78 -11.94 2.75 -9.62
N MET A 79 -11.41 2.97 -8.43
CA MET A 79 -12.12 2.75 -7.17
C MET A 79 -12.59 4.03 -6.50
N VAL A 80 -11.89 5.16 -6.69
CA VAL A 80 -12.13 6.43 -6.01
C VAL A 80 -12.56 7.50 -7.02
N GLY A 81 -13.70 8.12 -6.80
CA GLY A 81 -14.22 9.19 -7.64
C GLY A 81 -15.73 9.31 -7.59
N PRO A 82 -16.33 10.31 -8.29
CA PRO A 82 -17.77 10.49 -8.36
C PRO A 82 -18.48 9.24 -8.92
N GLY A 83 -19.43 8.69 -8.18
CA GLY A 83 -20.18 7.50 -8.55
C GLY A 83 -19.38 6.19 -8.56
N LYS A 84 -18.10 6.19 -8.16
CA LYS A 84 -17.24 4.99 -8.05
C LYS A 84 -17.47 4.26 -6.72
N PRO A 85 -16.89 3.06 -6.49
CA PRO A 85 -17.09 2.31 -5.25
C PRO A 85 -16.85 3.12 -3.98
N ILE A 86 -15.81 3.96 -3.97
CA ILE A 86 -15.55 4.95 -2.92
C ILE A 86 -15.92 6.33 -3.50
N ASP A 87 -17.20 6.66 -3.35
CA ASP A 87 -17.85 7.76 -4.03
C ASP A 87 -17.51 9.10 -3.37
N THR A 88 -16.75 9.94 -4.09
CA THR A 88 -16.32 11.25 -3.61
C THR A 88 -17.44 12.32 -3.57
N GLU A 89 -18.62 12.05 -4.10
CA GLU A 89 -19.81 12.88 -3.86
C GLU A 89 -20.41 12.67 -2.46
N ARG A 90 -20.01 11.58 -1.79
CA ARG A 90 -20.51 11.17 -0.48
C ARG A 90 -19.45 11.18 0.60
N PHE A 91 -18.22 10.82 0.24
CA PHE A 91 -17.11 10.70 1.16
C PHE A 91 -16.05 11.77 0.92
N PHE A 92 -15.47 12.21 2.01
CA PHE A 92 -14.19 12.92 2.00
C PHE A 92 -13.09 11.89 2.11
N VAL A 93 -12.35 11.69 1.02
CA VAL A 93 -11.32 10.67 0.91
C VAL A 93 -9.94 11.30 1.07
N VAL A 94 -9.10 10.71 1.89
CA VAL A 94 -7.72 11.11 2.13
C VAL A 94 -6.79 10.02 1.64
N GLY A 95 -5.93 10.35 0.67
CA GLY A 95 -4.77 9.56 0.28
C GLY A 95 -3.52 10.14 0.91
N LEU A 96 -2.60 9.31 1.39
CA LEU A 96 -1.33 9.80 1.95
C LEU A 96 -0.16 8.98 1.42
N ASN A 97 1.03 9.59 1.41
CA ASN A 97 2.29 8.87 1.27
C ASN A 97 2.80 8.51 2.67
N ASN A 98 3.09 7.23 2.92
CA ASN A 98 3.55 6.77 4.22
C ASN A 98 4.89 7.41 4.61
N LEU A 99 5.09 7.62 5.89
CA LEU A 99 6.38 8.01 6.47
C LEU A 99 7.47 7.01 6.04
N GLY A 100 8.61 7.49 5.59
CA GLY A 100 9.65 6.66 4.97
C GLY A 100 9.43 6.41 3.47
N GLY A 101 8.34 6.93 2.88
CA GLY A 101 8.11 6.92 1.44
C GLY A 101 8.96 7.92 0.67
N CYS A 102 8.95 7.81 -0.67
CA CYS A 102 9.76 8.66 -1.56
C CYS A 102 8.95 9.69 -2.36
N ASP A 103 7.66 9.85 -2.04
CA ASP A 103 6.75 10.76 -2.75
C ASP A 103 6.27 11.92 -1.86
N GLY A 104 7.21 12.59 -1.19
CA GLY A 104 6.99 13.86 -0.52
C GLY A 104 6.76 13.81 0.99
N SER A 105 6.37 12.69 1.60
CA SER A 105 6.45 12.51 3.04
C SER A 105 7.90 12.37 3.48
N THR A 106 8.19 12.70 4.74
CA THR A 106 9.55 12.54 5.29
C THR A 106 10.00 11.09 5.16
N GLY A 107 11.17 10.90 4.56
CA GLY A 107 11.76 9.61 4.26
C GLY A 107 13.25 9.72 3.96
N PRO A 108 13.89 8.70 3.40
CA PRO A 108 15.32 8.69 3.09
C PRO A 108 15.79 9.86 2.23
N LEU A 109 14.94 10.38 1.33
CA LEU A 109 15.24 11.50 0.46
C LEU A 109 15.04 12.88 1.11
N SER A 110 14.56 12.92 2.35
CA SER A 110 14.32 14.16 3.08
C SER A 110 15.60 14.64 3.76
N GLU A 111 15.70 15.95 3.95
CA GLU A 111 16.77 16.55 4.74
C GLU A 111 16.62 16.17 6.21
N ASN A 112 17.69 15.68 6.81
CA ASN A 112 17.79 15.45 8.23
C ASN A 112 18.08 16.80 8.94
N PRO A 113 17.19 17.30 9.78
CA PRO A 113 17.34 18.61 10.42
C PRO A 113 18.54 18.70 11.37
N GLU A 114 19.09 17.56 11.80
CA GLU A 114 20.25 17.52 12.71
C GLU A 114 21.58 17.67 11.94
N THR A 115 21.62 17.23 10.69
CA THR A 115 22.86 17.22 9.87
C THR A 115 22.85 18.20 8.70
N GLY A 116 21.65 18.64 8.24
CA GLY A 116 21.48 19.44 7.05
C GLY A 116 21.72 18.68 5.73
N HIS A 117 21.82 17.34 5.79
CA HIS A 117 21.97 16.46 4.63
C HIS A 117 20.75 15.53 4.50
N GLU A 118 20.58 14.89 3.34
CA GLU A 118 19.55 13.86 3.19
C GLU A 118 19.77 12.73 4.22
N TYR A 119 18.68 12.17 4.76
CA TYR A 119 18.77 11.05 5.69
C TYR A 119 19.49 9.83 5.09
N GLY A 120 19.21 9.52 3.81
CA GLY A 120 19.77 8.34 3.15
C GLY A 120 19.60 7.06 3.96
N ALA A 121 20.71 6.38 4.25
CA ALA A 121 20.77 5.18 5.08
C ALA A 121 20.43 5.43 6.55
N ASP A 122 20.57 6.65 7.05
CA ASP A 122 20.34 7.00 8.46
C ASP A 122 18.87 7.17 8.82
N PHE A 123 17.98 7.17 7.79
CA PHE A 123 16.55 7.23 8.06
C PHE A 123 16.11 6.04 8.92
N PRO A 124 15.43 6.28 10.06
CA PRO A 124 15.09 5.19 10.96
C PRO A 124 14.11 4.21 10.32
N VAL A 125 14.29 2.92 10.61
CA VAL A 125 13.33 1.90 10.20
C VAL A 125 11.99 2.19 10.87
N VAL A 126 10.95 2.27 10.06
CA VAL A 126 9.56 2.49 10.47
C VAL A 126 8.75 1.20 10.32
N THR A 127 7.73 1.07 11.14
CA THR A 127 6.80 -0.06 11.15
C THR A 127 5.38 0.38 10.77
N VAL A 128 4.50 -0.59 10.56
CA VAL A 128 3.07 -0.29 10.35
C VAL A 128 2.45 0.42 11.57
N LYS A 129 2.93 0.14 12.79
CA LYS A 129 2.49 0.86 13.99
C LYS A 129 2.91 2.34 13.97
N ASP A 130 4.12 2.62 13.49
CA ASP A 130 4.60 4.00 13.34
C ASP A 130 3.79 4.78 12.30
N TRP A 131 3.41 4.11 11.20
CA TRP A 131 2.50 4.71 10.22
C TRP A 131 1.15 5.02 10.84
N VAL A 132 0.55 4.11 11.60
CA VAL A 132 -0.73 4.38 12.28
C VAL A 132 -0.60 5.56 13.25
N LYS A 133 0.52 5.67 14.00
CA LYS A 133 0.79 6.82 14.86
C LYS A 133 0.84 8.13 14.07
N SER A 134 1.63 8.20 12.99
CA SER A 134 1.74 9.41 12.15
C SER A 134 0.41 9.75 11.45
N GLN A 135 -0.32 8.75 10.97
CA GLN A 135 -1.63 8.91 10.37
C GLN A 135 -2.68 9.37 11.39
N SER A 136 -2.56 8.99 12.66
CA SER A 136 -3.44 9.48 13.71
C SER A 136 -3.24 10.97 14.01
N MET A 137 -1.98 11.44 13.94
CA MET A 137 -1.67 12.87 14.02
C MET A 137 -2.24 13.64 12.82
N LEU A 138 -2.23 13.04 11.63
CA LEU A 138 -2.91 13.62 10.47
C LEU A 138 -4.42 13.71 10.66
N ALA A 139 -5.06 12.68 11.22
CA ALA A 139 -6.47 12.71 11.53
C ALA A 139 -6.82 13.84 12.52
N ASP A 140 -5.99 14.03 13.54
CA ASP A 140 -6.15 15.11 14.51
C ASP A 140 -5.99 16.50 13.84
N TYR A 141 -5.00 16.66 12.97
CA TYR A 141 -4.80 17.89 12.19
C TYR A 141 -6.03 18.23 11.33
N LEU A 142 -6.64 17.23 10.68
CA LEU A 142 -7.86 17.39 9.89
C LEU A 142 -9.11 17.52 10.77
N GLY A 143 -8.98 17.30 12.08
CA GLY A 143 -10.07 17.30 13.06
C GLY A 143 -11.01 16.09 12.92
N ILE A 144 -10.53 14.98 12.33
CA ILE A 144 -11.28 13.74 12.14
C ILE A 144 -11.13 12.89 13.40
N GLN A 145 -12.18 12.80 14.20
CA GLN A 145 -12.19 12.00 15.43
C GLN A 145 -12.33 10.52 15.14
N LYS A 146 -13.09 10.16 14.10
CA LYS A 146 -13.34 8.77 13.72
C LYS A 146 -13.48 8.66 12.22
N TRP A 147 -12.70 7.75 11.62
CA TRP A 147 -12.82 7.40 10.21
C TRP A 147 -14.11 6.63 9.97
N ALA A 148 -14.89 7.03 8.97
CA ALA A 148 -16.03 6.24 8.47
C ALA A 148 -15.52 4.89 7.93
N ALA A 149 -14.41 4.92 7.20
CA ALA A 149 -13.72 3.71 6.78
C ALA A 149 -12.21 3.96 6.62
N ILE A 150 -11.42 2.91 6.87
CA ILE A 150 -10.02 2.84 6.44
C ILE A 150 -9.93 1.70 5.43
N VAL A 151 -9.39 2.00 4.27
CA VAL A 151 -9.38 1.08 3.12
C VAL A 151 -7.94 0.87 2.64
N GLY A 152 -7.52 -0.37 2.48
CA GLY A 152 -6.21 -0.66 1.94
C GLY A 152 -6.10 -2.04 1.31
N GLY A 153 -5.30 -2.11 0.25
CA GLY A 153 -4.88 -3.36 -0.39
C GLY A 153 -3.46 -3.75 -0.01
N SER A 154 -3.18 -5.05 0.12
CA SER A 154 -1.83 -5.55 0.42
C SER A 154 -1.28 -4.96 1.73
N LEU A 155 -0.13 -4.28 1.71
CA LEU A 155 0.43 -3.53 2.83
C LEU A 155 -0.56 -2.46 3.38
N GLY A 156 -1.39 -1.88 2.51
CA GLY A 156 -2.45 -0.97 2.94
C GLY A 156 -3.50 -1.65 3.81
N GLY A 157 -3.82 -2.92 3.53
CA GLY A 157 -4.73 -3.72 4.36
C GLY A 157 -4.15 -4.04 5.74
N MET A 158 -2.82 -4.21 5.84
CA MET A 158 -2.12 -4.33 7.13
C MET A 158 -2.25 -3.04 7.96
N GLN A 159 -2.15 -1.88 7.32
CA GLN A 159 -2.36 -0.58 7.98
C GLN A 159 -3.81 -0.46 8.47
N ALA A 160 -4.80 -0.80 7.64
CA ALA A 160 -6.21 -0.76 8.02
C ALA A 160 -6.49 -1.68 9.23
N LEU A 161 -5.92 -2.89 9.25
CA LEU A 161 -6.02 -3.80 10.39
C LEU A 161 -5.36 -3.21 11.64
N GLN A 162 -4.12 -2.67 11.52
CA GLN A 162 -3.39 -2.11 12.65
C GLN A 162 -4.12 -0.92 13.28
N TRP A 163 -4.75 -0.07 12.48
CA TRP A 163 -5.59 1.02 12.97
C TRP A 163 -6.67 0.53 13.92
N THR A 164 -7.37 -0.55 13.57
CA THR A 164 -8.46 -1.09 14.40
C THR A 164 -7.97 -1.67 15.72
N ILE A 165 -6.72 -2.12 15.76
CA ILE A 165 -6.09 -2.68 16.97
C ILE A 165 -5.53 -1.57 17.86
N SER A 166 -4.82 -0.61 17.26
CA SER A 166 -4.16 0.48 18.00
C SER A 166 -5.13 1.54 18.51
N LEU A 167 -6.18 1.86 17.74
CA LEU A 167 -7.11 2.96 18.01
C LEU A 167 -8.54 2.50 17.69
N PRO A 168 -9.07 1.51 18.43
CA PRO A 168 -10.34 0.85 18.10
C PRO A 168 -11.52 1.80 18.04
N GLU A 169 -11.54 2.84 18.87
CA GLU A 169 -12.63 3.83 18.93
C GLU A 169 -12.63 4.78 17.72
N ARG A 170 -11.49 4.89 17.02
CA ARG A 170 -11.30 5.85 15.93
C ARG A 170 -11.60 5.29 14.53
N VAL A 171 -12.08 4.04 14.42
CA VAL A 171 -12.40 3.38 13.16
C VAL A 171 -13.81 2.78 13.20
N ALA A 172 -14.69 3.18 12.28
CA ALA A 172 -16.01 2.59 12.16
C ALA A 172 -16.01 1.33 11.27
N HIS A 173 -15.28 1.39 10.16
CA HIS A 173 -15.15 0.27 9.22
C HIS A 173 -13.70 0.11 8.74
N ALA A 174 -13.26 -1.14 8.55
CA ALA A 174 -11.97 -1.47 7.97
C ALA A 174 -12.15 -2.40 6.76
N LEU A 175 -11.64 -1.97 5.60
CA LEU A 175 -11.62 -2.78 4.39
C LEU A 175 -10.19 -3.31 4.18
N VAL A 176 -10.01 -4.61 4.38
CA VAL A 176 -8.73 -5.32 4.29
C VAL A 176 -8.75 -6.18 3.02
N ILE A 177 -8.03 -5.75 1.99
CA ILE A 177 -8.15 -6.28 0.64
C ILE A 177 -6.82 -6.91 0.22
N ALA A 178 -6.83 -8.13 -0.33
CA ALA A 178 -5.62 -8.83 -0.79
C ALA A 178 -4.47 -8.76 0.25
N SER A 179 -4.78 -9.02 1.52
CA SER A 179 -3.85 -8.81 2.63
C SER A 179 -3.86 -9.98 3.61
N ALA A 180 -2.95 -9.96 4.56
CA ALA A 180 -2.79 -11.01 5.56
C ALA A 180 -2.44 -10.41 6.94
N PRO A 181 -2.73 -11.13 8.04
CA PRO A 181 -2.37 -10.66 9.38
C PRO A 181 -0.86 -10.66 9.64
N LYS A 182 -0.07 -11.34 8.83
CA LYS A 182 1.41 -11.32 8.82
C LYS A 182 1.94 -11.97 7.55
N LEU A 183 3.21 -11.73 7.22
CA LEU A 183 3.86 -12.41 6.11
C LEU A 183 4.13 -13.89 6.41
N SER A 184 4.12 -14.72 5.37
CA SER A 184 4.65 -16.08 5.41
C SER A 184 6.18 -16.06 5.31
N ALA A 185 6.83 -17.16 5.72
CA ALA A 185 8.27 -17.35 5.53
C ALA A 185 8.68 -17.18 4.05
N GLN A 186 7.84 -17.67 3.12
CA GLN A 186 8.08 -17.52 1.69
C GLN A 186 8.08 -16.04 1.26
N ASN A 187 7.13 -15.23 1.75
CA ASN A 187 7.09 -13.79 1.44
C ASN A 187 8.29 -13.04 2.01
N ILE A 188 8.71 -13.38 3.23
CA ILE A 188 9.93 -12.82 3.84
C ILE A 188 11.16 -13.20 3.01
N ALA A 189 11.24 -14.45 2.51
CA ALA A 189 12.34 -14.89 1.64
C ALA A 189 12.38 -14.11 0.32
N PHE A 190 11.25 -13.87 -0.35
CA PHE A 190 11.20 -13.03 -1.54
C PHE A 190 11.64 -11.59 -1.25
N ASN A 191 11.20 -11.01 -0.13
CA ASN A 191 11.63 -9.69 0.28
C ASN A 191 13.15 -9.65 0.54
N ASP A 192 13.71 -10.70 1.14
CA ASP A 192 15.15 -10.75 1.41
C ASP A 192 15.97 -10.86 0.12
N VAL A 193 15.59 -11.72 -0.82
CA VAL A 193 16.24 -11.79 -2.15
C VAL A 193 16.24 -10.43 -2.85
N ALA A 194 15.10 -9.72 -2.82
CA ALA A 194 15.00 -8.40 -3.40
C ALA A 194 15.89 -7.37 -2.68
N ARG A 195 15.96 -7.41 -1.34
CA ARG A 195 16.87 -6.56 -0.57
C ARG A 195 18.33 -6.88 -0.86
N GLN A 196 18.70 -8.17 -0.90
CA GLN A 196 20.08 -8.58 -1.23
C GLN A 196 20.51 -8.07 -2.61
N ALA A 197 19.60 -8.08 -3.60
CA ALA A 197 19.91 -7.52 -4.92
C ALA A 197 20.28 -6.02 -4.83
N ILE A 198 19.59 -5.25 -3.98
CA ILE A 198 19.88 -3.82 -3.77
C ILE A 198 21.17 -3.64 -2.95
N LEU A 199 21.29 -4.36 -1.82
CA LEU A 199 22.40 -4.20 -0.88
C LEU A 199 23.75 -4.60 -1.48
N THR A 200 23.76 -5.53 -2.45
CA THR A 200 24.98 -5.98 -3.15
C THR A 200 25.25 -5.24 -4.45
N ASP A 201 24.40 -4.28 -4.83
CA ASP A 201 24.65 -3.42 -5.98
C ASP A 201 25.87 -2.53 -5.70
N PRO A 202 26.92 -2.51 -6.57
CA PRO A 202 28.09 -1.66 -6.37
C PRO A 202 27.77 -0.18 -6.21
N ASP A 203 26.68 0.29 -6.81
CA ASP A 203 26.26 1.67 -6.80
C ASP A 203 25.39 2.00 -5.56
N PHE A 204 25.17 1.05 -4.62
CA PHE A 204 24.34 1.27 -3.42
C PHE A 204 25.07 2.07 -2.33
N HIS A 205 26.40 1.93 -2.20
CA HIS A 205 27.24 2.67 -1.24
C HIS A 205 26.66 2.67 0.19
N GLU A 206 26.27 1.50 0.69
CA GLU A 206 25.69 1.34 2.04
C GLU A 206 24.45 2.24 2.29
N GLY A 207 23.73 2.58 1.22
CA GLY A 207 22.54 3.45 1.25
C GLY A 207 22.82 4.94 1.05
N ASN A 208 24.10 5.32 0.88
CA ASN A 208 24.51 6.72 0.67
C ASN A 208 24.77 7.05 -0.81
N TYR A 209 24.18 6.28 -1.73
CA TYR A 209 24.38 6.38 -3.18
C TYR A 209 24.14 7.80 -3.74
N ARG A 210 23.24 8.59 -3.15
CA ARG A 210 22.97 9.94 -3.64
C ARG A 210 24.13 10.89 -3.41
N SER A 211 24.85 10.78 -2.28
CA SER A 211 26.07 11.55 -2.03
C SER A 211 27.22 11.16 -2.97
N HIS A 212 27.16 9.96 -3.54
CA HIS A 212 28.06 9.45 -4.58
C HIS A 212 27.58 9.74 -6.01
N HIS A 213 26.43 10.42 -6.17
CA HIS A 213 25.79 10.70 -7.46
C HIS A 213 25.49 9.41 -8.28
N THR A 214 25.18 8.31 -7.60
CA THR A 214 24.82 7.04 -8.20
C THR A 214 23.39 6.63 -7.88
N VAL A 215 22.91 5.58 -8.51
CA VAL A 215 21.63 4.93 -8.20
C VAL A 215 21.85 3.41 -8.32
N PRO A 216 21.50 2.60 -7.32
CA PRO A 216 21.65 1.14 -7.37
C PRO A 216 20.64 0.51 -8.33
N SER A 217 20.78 0.86 -9.60
CA SER A 217 19.81 0.56 -10.65
C SER A 217 19.68 -0.91 -10.94
N ARG A 218 20.78 -1.68 -10.82
CA ARG A 218 20.79 -3.13 -11.07
C ARG A 218 20.01 -3.86 -10.01
N GLY A 219 20.28 -3.54 -8.74
CA GLY A 219 19.60 -4.14 -7.60
C GLY A 219 18.12 -3.79 -7.55
N LEU A 220 17.79 -2.50 -7.71
CA LEU A 220 16.40 -2.04 -7.69
C LEU A 220 15.57 -2.62 -8.85
N ARG A 221 16.17 -2.77 -10.04
CA ARG A 221 15.55 -3.45 -11.19
C ARG A 221 15.24 -4.91 -10.86
N ILE A 222 16.21 -5.67 -10.33
CA ILE A 222 16.00 -7.07 -9.95
C ILE A 222 14.93 -7.21 -8.88
N ALA A 223 14.95 -6.33 -7.88
CA ALA A 223 13.93 -6.28 -6.83
C ALA A 223 12.51 -6.08 -7.42
N ARG A 224 12.37 -5.20 -8.42
CA ARG A 224 11.09 -5.00 -9.12
C ARG A 224 10.69 -6.19 -9.99
N MET A 225 11.63 -6.81 -10.68
CA MET A 225 11.37 -8.03 -11.47
C MET A 225 10.84 -9.15 -10.56
N MET A 226 11.47 -9.38 -9.40
CA MET A 226 11.00 -10.31 -8.39
C MET A 226 9.58 -9.97 -7.92
N GLY A 227 9.30 -8.70 -7.66
CA GLY A 227 7.96 -8.22 -7.34
C GLY A 227 6.95 -8.63 -8.40
N HIS A 228 7.20 -8.34 -9.68
CA HIS A 228 6.28 -8.68 -10.78
C HIS A 228 6.01 -10.18 -10.90
N ILE A 229 7.02 -11.04 -10.71
CA ILE A 229 6.81 -12.49 -10.69
C ILE A 229 5.84 -12.87 -9.56
N THR A 230 5.97 -12.26 -8.38
CA THR A 230 5.15 -12.60 -7.22
C THR A 230 3.76 -11.95 -7.22
N TYR A 231 3.55 -10.89 -8.02
CA TYR A 231 2.26 -10.19 -8.09
C TYR A 231 1.31 -10.79 -9.13
N LEU A 232 1.85 -11.47 -10.15
CA LEU A 232 1.05 -12.02 -11.25
C LEU A 232 0.75 -13.51 -11.02
N ALA A 233 -0.40 -13.96 -11.52
CA ALA A 233 -0.74 -15.37 -11.54
C ALA A 233 0.01 -16.09 -12.67
N GLU A 234 0.36 -17.38 -12.47
CA GLU A 234 0.99 -18.22 -13.49
C GLU A 234 0.16 -18.27 -14.78
N ASP A 235 -1.15 -18.52 -14.65
CA ASP A 235 -2.09 -18.52 -15.77
C ASP A 235 -2.11 -17.19 -16.52
N GLY A 236 -2.00 -16.06 -15.80
CA GLY A 236 -1.95 -14.72 -16.38
C GLY A 236 -0.68 -14.50 -17.21
N LEU A 237 0.48 -14.88 -16.65
CA LEU A 237 1.76 -14.85 -17.36
C LEU A 237 1.76 -15.80 -18.55
N GLY A 238 1.26 -17.04 -18.39
CA GLY A 238 1.15 -18.03 -19.44
C GLY A 238 0.29 -17.57 -20.61
N LYS A 239 -0.90 -16.99 -20.33
CA LYS A 239 -1.79 -16.46 -21.38
C LYS A 239 -1.20 -15.25 -22.11
N LYS A 240 -0.43 -14.41 -21.39
CA LYS A 240 0.12 -13.17 -21.96
C LYS A 240 1.38 -13.39 -22.78
N PHE A 241 2.25 -14.28 -22.34
CA PHE A 241 3.60 -14.44 -22.90
C PHE A 241 3.87 -15.86 -23.42
N GLY A 242 3.24 -16.89 -22.84
CA GLY A 242 3.51 -18.28 -23.19
C GLY A 242 5.01 -18.59 -23.13
N ARG A 243 5.52 -19.11 -24.22
CA ARG A 243 6.95 -19.29 -24.53
C ARG A 243 7.37 -18.50 -25.76
N ASP A 244 6.69 -17.37 -26.01
CA ASP A 244 6.92 -16.58 -27.21
C ASP A 244 8.33 -15.98 -27.20
N LEU A 245 8.99 -16.08 -28.36
CA LEU A 245 10.34 -15.57 -28.58
C LEU A 245 10.26 -14.14 -29.17
N LYS A 246 11.29 -13.35 -28.88
CA LYS A 246 11.50 -12.01 -29.47
C LYS A 246 11.95 -12.06 -30.92
N SER A 247 12.46 -13.21 -31.36
CA SER A 247 13.02 -13.43 -32.70
C SER A 247 12.62 -14.81 -33.24
N ASP A 248 12.86 -15.08 -34.49
CA ASP A 248 12.43 -16.30 -35.20
C ASP A 248 13.03 -17.60 -34.65
N GLY A 249 13.92 -17.56 -33.66
CA GLY A 249 14.52 -18.74 -33.06
C GLY A 249 15.42 -18.43 -31.88
N TYR A 250 15.90 -19.50 -31.21
CA TYR A 250 16.82 -19.38 -30.09
C TYR A 250 18.18 -18.83 -30.53
N GLN A 251 18.69 -17.87 -29.77
CA GLN A 251 20.02 -17.26 -29.98
C GLN A 251 21.11 -17.95 -29.18
N TYR A 252 20.76 -18.88 -28.26
CA TYR A 252 21.65 -19.62 -27.37
C TYR A 252 22.63 -18.74 -26.59
N GLY A 253 22.14 -17.55 -26.14
CA GLY A 253 22.90 -16.55 -25.38
C GLY A 253 22.26 -16.20 -24.06
N TYR A 254 22.83 -15.20 -23.37
CA TYR A 254 22.30 -14.65 -22.11
C TYR A 254 21.54 -13.31 -22.29
N GLY A 255 21.25 -12.97 -23.54
CA GLY A 255 20.42 -11.83 -23.89
C GLY A 255 18.94 -12.08 -23.62
N VAL A 256 18.09 -11.17 -24.09
CA VAL A 256 16.62 -11.36 -24.07
C VAL A 256 16.23 -12.28 -25.22
N GLU A 257 15.66 -13.41 -24.92
CA GLU A 257 15.13 -14.35 -25.90
C GLU A 257 13.60 -14.46 -25.84
N PHE A 258 13.02 -14.50 -24.64
CA PHE A 258 11.58 -14.63 -24.44
C PHE A 258 10.91 -13.29 -24.18
N GLU A 259 9.64 -13.15 -24.61
CA GLU A 259 8.83 -11.95 -24.37
C GLU A 259 8.69 -11.62 -22.88
N VAL A 260 8.55 -12.64 -22.03
CA VAL A 260 8.45 -12.43 -20.56
C VAL A 260 9.74 -11.81 -19.99
N GLU A 261 10.93 -12.14 -20.51
CA GLU A 261 12.19 -11.51 -20.08
C GLU A 261 12.22 -10.02 -20.44
N SER A 262 11.79 -9.70 -21.67
CA SER A 262 11.65 -8.32 -22.13
C SER A 262 10.71 -7.53 -21.24
N TYR A 263 9.55 -8.10 -20.91
CA TYR A 263 8.57 -7.50 -20.02
C TYR A 263 9.14 -7.22 -18.62
N LEU A 264 9.80 -8.21 -18.00
CA LEU A 264 10.35 -8.05 -16.66
C LEU A 264 11.44 -6.97 -16.62
N ARG A 265 12.35 -6.96 -17.63
CA ARG A 265 13.40 -5.93 -17.73
C ARG A 265 12.79 -4.54 -17.90
N TYR A 266 11.79 -4.38 -18.77
CA TYR A 266 11.08 -3.12 -18.96
C TYR A 266 10.43 -2.62 -17.66
N GLN A 267 9.76 -3.50 -16.90
CA GLN A 267 9.14 -3.14 -15.63
C GLN A 267 10.18 -2.73 -14.58
N GLY A 268 11.31 -3.42 -14.56
CA GLY A 268 12.44 -3.07 -13.70
C GLY A 268 13.02 -1.69 -14.04
N ASP A 269 13.31 -1.43 -15.31
CA ASP A 269 13.87 -0.16 -15.77
C ASP A 269 12.93 1.03 -15.50
N LYS A 270 11.63 0.84 -15.74
CA LYS A 270 10.62 1.86 -15.43
C LYS A 270 10.54 2.19 -13.93
N PHE A 271 10.81 1.21 -13.07
CA PHE A 271 10.75 1.38 -11.63
C PHE A 271 11.94 2.17 -11.08
N VAL A 272 13.14 1.94 -11.60
CA VAL A 272 14.39 2.63 -11.20
C VAL A 272 14.26 4.15 -11.28
N GLY A 273 13.56 4.67 -12.30
CA GLY A 273 13.37 6.13 -12.46
C GLY A 273 12.31 6.75 -11.54
N ARG A 274 11.60 5.95 -10.73
CA ARG A 274 10.41 6.40 -10.01
C ARG A 274 10.40 6.05 -8.53
N PHE A 275 11.24 5.12 -8.08
CA PHE A 275 11.21 4.63 -6.72
C PHE A 275 12.61 4.62 -6.10
N ASP A 276 12.67 4.96 -4.83
CA ASP A 276 13.90 5.05 -4.07
C ASP A 276 14.32 3.70 -3.47
N ALA A 277 15.62 3.39 -3.50
CA ALA A 277 16.13 2.10 -3.04
C ALA A 277 16.06 1.95 -1.50
N ASN A 278 16.41 2.99 -0.75
CA ASN A 278 16.28 2.96 0.72
C ASN A 278 14.82 2.85 1.13
N THR A 279 13.91 3.56 0.47
CA THR A 279 12.46 3.41 0.66
C THR A 279 12.01 1.96 0.40
N TYR A 280 12.53 1.30 -0.65
CA TYR A 280 12.19 -0.11 -0.92
C TYR A 280 12.60 -1.03 0.24
N LEU A 281 13.82 -0.82 0.77
CA LEU A 281 14.31 -1.58 1.91
C LEU A 281 13.41 -1.36 3.15
N LEU A 282 13.04 -0.12 3.45
CA LEU A 282 12.15 0.24 4.56
C LEU A 282 10.77 -0.41 4.41
N MET A 283 10.13 -0.27 3.25
CA MET A 283 8.78 -0.79 3.02
C MET A 283 8.74 -2.32 3.13
N THR A 284 9.76 -3.02 2.63
CA THR A 284 9.86 -4.48 2.78
C THR A 284 10.13 -4.91 4.21
N LYS A 285 10.90 -4.12 5.00
CA LYS A 285 11.09 -4.38 6.43
C LYS A 285 9.81 -4.13 7.23
N ALA A 286 9.07 -3.08 6.94
CA ALA A 286 7.77 -2.84 7.58
C ALA A 286 6.79 -3.99 7.35
N LEU A 287 6.79 -4.58 6.14
CA LEU A 287 6.04 -5.81 5.82
C LEU A 287 6.50 -6.99 6.68
N ASP A 288 7.83 -7.24 6.75
CA ASP A 288 8.39 -8.38 7.48
C ASP A 288 8.08 -8.30 8.98
N TYR A 289 8.11 -7.10 9.56
CA TYR A 289 7.87 -6.86 11.00
C TYR A 289 6.39 -6.87 11.37
N PHE A 290 5.48 -6.83 10.39
CA PHE A 290 4.06 -6.80 10.69
C PHE A 290 3.57 -8.15 11.22
N ASP A 291 3.35 -8.24 12.52
CA ASP A 291 2.68 -9.33 13.23
C ASP A 291 1.88 -8.75 14.40
N PRO A 292 0.63 -8.31 14.20
CA PRO A 292 -0.17 -7.72 15.27
C PRO A 292 -0.47 -8.70 16.41
N ALA A 293 -0.31 -10.00 16.20
CA ALA A 293 -0.50 -11.00 17.25
C ALA A 293 0.70 -11.13 18.19
N ALA A 294 1.88 -10.61 17.83
CA ALA A 294 3.11 -10.74 18.62
C ALA A 294 2.93 -10.20 20.05
N ASP A 295 2.29 -9.02 20.21
CA ASP A 295 2.05 -8.40 21.52
C ASP A 295 0.97 -9.13 22.34
N TYR A 296 0.28 -10.11 21.75
CA TYR A 296 -0.82 -10.87 22.34
C TYR A 296 -0.50 -12.37 22.47
N GLY A 297 0.79 -12.71 22.63
CA GLY A 297 1.26 -14.09 22.75
C GLY A 297 1.04 -14.90 21.47
N HIS A 298 1.19 -14.27 20.31
CA HIS A 298 0.96 -14.84 18.97
C HIS A 298 -0.48 -15.33 18.73
N ASN A 299 -1.43 -14.78 19.46
CA ASN A 299 -2.85 -15.10 19.32
C ASN A 299 -3.60 -13.98 18.60
N LEU A 300 -3.92 -14.19 17.32
CA LEU A 300 -4.60 -13.17 16.50
C LEU A 300 -6.02 -12.86 17.01
N THR A 301 -6.73 -13.84 17.57
CA THR A 301 -8.06 -13.61 18.16
C THR A 301 -7.98 -12.63 19.33
N ARG A 302 -6.95 -12.75 20.19
CA ARG A 302 -6.72 -11.80 21.28
C ARG A 302 -6.34 -10.42 20.75
N ALA A 303 -5.53 -10.35 19.68
CA ALA A 303 -5.15 -9.08 19.06
C ALA A 303 -6.36 -8.28 18.56
N VAL A 304 -7.39 -8.96 18.08
CA VAL A 304 -8.62 -8.31 17.56
C VAL A 304 -9.77 -8.28 18.57
N GLU A 305 -9.55 -8.72 19.82
CA GLU A 305 -10.61 -8.81 20.84
C GLU A 305 -11.26 -7.45 21.17
N ASN A 306 -10.48 -6.38 21.17
CA ASN A 306 -10.95 -5.04 21.53
C ASN A 306 -11.35 -4.17 20.33
N VAL A 307 -11.25 -4.68 19.09
CA VAL A 307 -11.62 -3.89 17.91
C VAL A 307 -13.13 -3.57 17.93
N GLN A 308 -13.48 -2.37 17.49
CA GLN A 308 -14.86 -1.89 17.41
C GLN A 308 -15.34 -1.78 15.96
N ALA A 309 -14.42 -1.75 15.02
CA ALA A 309 -14.71 -1.63 13.59
C ALA A 309 -15.49 -2.84 13.06
N LYS A 310 -16.31 -2.60 12.02
CA LYS A 310 -16.87 -3.64 11.16
C LYS A 310 -15.90 -3.89 10.02
N PHE A 311 -15.70 -5.15 9.65
CA PHE A 311 -14.73 -5.52 8.65
C PHE A 311 -15.37 -5.93 7.33
N PHE A 312 -14.72 -5.53 6.25
CA PHE A 312 -14.85 -6.12 4.93
C PHE A 312 -13.50 -6.70 4.53
N VAL A 313 -13.45 -8.00 4.26
CA VAL A 313 -12.22 -8.68 3.83
C VAL A 313 -12.45 -9.23 2.43
N ALA A 314 -11.55 -8.91 1.51
CA ALA A 314 -11.57 -9.43 0.15
C ALA A 314 -10.27 -10.13 -0.21
N SER A 315 -10.35 -11.30 -0.81
CA SER A 315 -9.22 -12.03 -1.39
C SER A 315 -9.49 -12.41 -2.83
N PHE A 316 -8.43 -12.81 -3.55
CA PHE A 316 -8.51 -13.17 -4.98
C PHE A 316 -7.98 -14.58 -5.18
N SER A 317 -8.70 -15.38 -5.96
CA SER A 317 -8.48 -16.83 -6.06
C SER A 317 -7.08 -17.23 -6.54
N THR A 318 -6.44 -16.39 -7.36
CA THR A 318 -5.10 -16.64 -7.91
C THR A 318 -3.99 -15.83 -7.23
N ASP A 319 -4.31 -15.10 -6.17
CA ASP A 319 -3.29 -14.44 -5.34
C ASP A 319 -2.56 -15.49 -4.50
N TRP A 320 -1.37 -15.86 -4.94
CA TRP A 320 -0.53 -16.81 -4.24
C TRP A 320 0.45 -16.15 -3.25
N ARG A 321 0.62 -14.82 -3.35
CA ARG A 321 1.42 -14.02 -2.41
C ARG A 321 0.67 -13.79 -1.09
N PHE A 322 -0.59 -13.34 -1.18
CA PHE A 322 -1.53 -13.20 -0.07
C PHE A 322 -2.77 -14.05 -0.36
N SER A 323 -2.56 -15.37 -0.31
CA SER A 323 -3.59 -16.33 -0.71
C SER A 323 -4.90 -16.18 0.09
N PRO A 324 -6.04 -16.65 -0.44
CA PRO A 324 -7.32 -16.65 0.28
C PRO A 324 -7.22 -17.26 1.68
N GLN A 325 -6.36 -18.27 1.88
CA GLN A 325 -6.12 -18.90 3.18
C GLN A 325 -5.60 -17.90 4.21
N ARG A 326 -4.76 -16.93 3.78
CA ARG A 326 -4.22 -15.88 4.68
C ARG A 326 -5.33 -14.91 5.11
N SER A 327 -6.23 -14.55 4.22
CA SER A 327 -7.42 -13.75 4.56
C SER A 327 -8.37 -14.53 5.48
N HIS A 328 -8.53 -15.85 5.28
CA HIS A 328 -9.33 -16.70 6.17
C HIS A 328 -8.78 -16.75 7.61
N GLU A 329 -7.46 -16.65 7.83
CA GLU A 329 -6.89 -16.55 9.18
C GLU A 329 -7.46 -15.33 9.92
N LEU A 330 -7.48 -14.17 9.26
CA LEU A 330 -8.06 -12.95 9.83
C LEU A 330 -9.57 -13.10 10.08
N VAL A 331 -10.30 -13.60 9.08
CA VAL A 331 -11.77 -13.80 9.19
C VAL A 331 -12.11 -14.73 10.35
N LYS A 332 -11.39 -15.85 10.50
CA LYS A 332 -11.60 -16.78 11.61
C LYS A 332 -11.31 -16.13 12.97
N ALA A 333 -10.25 -15.35 13.07
CA ALA A 333 -9.94 -14.63 14.31
C ALA A 333 -11.02 -13.59 14.68
N LEU A 334 -11.53 -12.84 13.70
CA LEU A 334 -12.61 -11.88 13.89
C LEU A 334 -13.91 -12.57 14.33
N ILE A 335 -14.27 -13.69 13.70
CA ILE A 335 -15.45 -14.48 14.08
C ILE A 335 -15.29 -15.02 15.51
N ALA A 336 -14.12 -15.59 15.84
CA ALA A 336 -13.84 -16.12 17.18
C ALA A 336 -13.89 -15.02 18.26
N ALA A 337 -13.49 -13.80 17.92
CA ALA A 337 -13.61 -12.60 18.77
C ALA A 337 -15.01 -11.95 18.72
N GLN A 338 -15.99 -12.58 18.06
CA GLN A 338 -17.36 -12.09 17.89
C GLN A 338 -17.46 -10.71 17.23
N LYS A 339 -16.56 -10.44 16.25
CA LYS A 339 -16.54 -9.18 15.50
C LYS A 339 -17.35 -9.28 14.21
N SER A 340 -17.91 -8.15 13.78
CA SER A 340 -18.67 -8.07 12.52
C SER A 340 -17.68 -8.14 11.34
N VAL A 341 -17.81 -9.17 10.50
CA VAL A 341 -16.99 -9.34 9.31
C VAL A 341 -17.82 -9.82 8.14
N GLN A 342 -17.60 -9.21 6.97
CA GLN A 342 -18.06 -9.69 5.67
C GLN A 342 -16.83 -10.12 4.87
N TYR A 343 -16.92 -11.25 4.19
CA TYR A 343 -15.82 -11.80 3.41
C TYR A 343 -16.27 -12.15 2.00
N ILE A 344 -15.42 -11.84 1.02
CA ILE A 344 -15.58 -12.28 -0.35
C ILE A 344 -14.26 -12.84 -0.90
N GLU A 345 -14.33 -13.98 -1.57
CA GLU A 345 -13.28 -14.48 -2.44
C GLU A 345 -13.68 -14.20 -3.90
N VAL A 346 -12.91 -13.36 -4.57
CA VAL A 346 -13.14 -12.97 -5.96
C VAL A 346 -12.38 -13.93 -6.89
N LYS A 347 -13.07 -14.52 -7.86
CA LYS A 347 -12.42 -15.30 -8.92
C LYS A 347 -11.73 -14.36 -9.88
N SER A 348 -10.40 -14.37 -9.90
CA SER A 348 -9.57 -13.51 -10.73
C SER A 348 -8.36 -14.26 -11.28
N ASN A 349 -7.85 -13.84 -12.44
CA ASN A 349 -6.63 -14.37 -13.06
C ASN A 349 -5.44 -13.39 -12.95
N HIS A 350 -5.59 -12.31 -12.15
CA HIS A 350 -4.60 -11.23 -12.08
C HIS A 350 -3.62 -11.36 -10.91
N GLY A 351 -3.69 -12.48 -10.17
CA GLY A 351 -2.82 -12.70 -9.01
C GLY A 351 -3.06 -11.66 -7.91
N HIS A 352 -1.97 -11.20 -7.31
CA HIS A 352 -2.02 -10.20 -6.24
C HIS A 352 -2.47 -8.82 -6.75
N ASP A 353 -2.10 -8.44 -7.99
CA ASP A 353 -2.48 -7.15 -8.56
C ASP A 353 -3.99 -7.03 -8.85
N ALA A 354 -4.78 -8.10 -8.67
CA ALA A 354 -6.22 -8.12 -8.92
C ALA A 354 -6.99 -7.00 -8.19
N PHE A 355 -6.55 -6.57 -7.00
CA PHE A 355 -7.20 -5.48 -6.27
C PHE A 355 -7.05 -4.10 -6.93
N LEU A 356 -6.13 -3.96 -7.87
CA LEU A 356 -5.91 -2.75 -8.68
C LEU A 356 -6.68 -2.78 -10.00
N MET A 357 -7.22 -3.96 -10.38
CA MET A 357 -7.86 -4.17 -11.67
C MET A 357 -9.37 -3.96 -11.61
N GLU A 358 -9.97 -3.77 -12.79
CA GLU A 358 -11.42 -3.64 -12.96
C GLU A 358 -12.08 -5.03 -12.99
N ASP A 359 -12.29 -5.63 -11.83
CA ASP A 359 -13.11 -6.83 -11.67
C ASP A 359 -14.53 -6.45 -11.22
N GLU A 360 -15.53 -6.81 -11.99
CA GLU A 360 -16.92 -6.38 -11.75
C GLU A 360 -17.46 -6.89 -10.40
N ALA A 361 -17.16 -8.13 -10.02
CA ALA A 361 -17.64 -8.71 -8.78
C ALA A 361 -17.00 -8.00 -7.56
N TYR A 362 -15.72 -7.71 -7.66
CA TYR A 362 -14.97 -6.97 -6.65
C TYR A 362 -15.48 -5.54 -6.50
N ILE A 363 -15.59 -4.80 -7.61
CA ILE A 363 -16.09 -3.41 -7.65
C ILE A 363 -17.49 -3.33 -7.05
N ARG A 364 -18.40 -4.22 -7.43
CA ARG A 364 -19.76 -4.28 -6.89
C ARG A 364 -19.79 -4.58 -5.40
N ALA A 365 -18.96 -5.50 -4.92
CA ALA A 365 -18.90 -5.85 -3.51
C ALA A 365 -18.43 -4.68 -2.65
N VAL A 366 -17.36 -3.98 -3.07
CA VAL A 366 -16.87 -2.79 -2.39
C VAL A 366 -17.91 -1.67 -2.43
N ALA A 367 -18.54 -1.40 -3.58
CA ALA A 367 -19.57 -0.39 -3.71
C ALA A 367 -20.77 -0.66 -2.79
N ALA A 368 -21.24 -1.91 -2.73
CA ALA A 368 -22.33 -2.32 -1.85
C ALA A 368 -21.98 -2.12 -0.37
N TYR A 369 -20.74 -2.49 0.02
CA TYR A 369 -20.28 -2.28 1.37
C TYR A 369 -20.17 -0.79 1.72
N MET A 370 -19.55 0.02 0.85
CA MET A 370 -19.40 1.46 1.05
C MET A 370 -20.76 2.20 1.08
N ASN A 371 -21.75 1.74 0.34
CA ASN A 371 -23.13 2.24 0.47
C ASN A 371 -23.70 2.03 1.90
N ASN A 372 -23.36 0.92 2.55
CA ASN A 372 -23.77 0.68 3.95
C ASN A 372 -22.96 1.53 4.94
N VAL A 373 -21.67 1.79 4.65
CA VAL A 373 -20.85 2.74 5.42
C VAL A 373 -21.49 4.12 5.38
N TYR A 374 -21.85 4.61 4.19
CA TYR A 374 -22.46 5.93 4.02
C TYR A 374 -23.79 6.09 4.76
N LYS A 375 -24.66 5.07 4.75
CA LYS A 375 -25.89 5.08 5.54
C LYS A 375 -25.63 5.22 7.05
N GLY A 376 -24.49 4.75 7.52
CA GLY A 376 -24.03 4.92 8.89
C GLY A 376 -23.58 6.35 9.22
N CYS A 377 -23.06 7.08 8.24
CA CYS A 377 -22.64 8.48 8.40
C CYS A 377 -23.80 9.48 8.43
N GLN A 378 -25.02 9.06 8.07
CA GLN A 378 -26.22 9.92 8.03
C GLN A 378 -27.05 9.85 9.31
N LYS A 379 -26.64 9.06 10.29
CA LYS A 379 -27.33 8.88 11.58
C LYS A 379 -26.67 9.70 12.67
#